data_fd7a8502b26e1b7f3593aec0ca3cd561
#
_entry.id   fd7a8502b26e1b7f3593aec0ca3cd561
#
_cell.length_a   1.000
_cell.length_b   1.000
_cell.length_c   1.000
_cell.angle_alpha   90.00
_cell.angle_beta   90.00
_cell.angle_gamma   90.00
#
_symmetry.space_group_name_H-M   'P 1'
#
loop_
_entity.id
_entity.type
_entity.pdbx_description
1 polymer ?
#
loop_
_entity_poly.entity_id
_entity_poly.type
_entity_poly.pdbx_seq_one_letter_code
_entity_poly.pdbx_strand_id
1 'polypeptide(L)'
;MSQAPAQTDDGWSGQVFGLIKDAGISLVTTVPDAGLTRLLNMCAGDEGVRVVTLSTEEEGVGIGYGAWLGGTRALLCLQSSGTGNIINGLALQAYHETPFL
;
A
#
# COMPACT_ATOMS: atom_id res chain seq x y z
N MET A 1 20.30 -24.57 0.14
CA MET A 1 20.02 -23.97 0.29
C MET A 1 19.55 -23.60 0.94
N SER A 2 19.36 -23.90 1.16
CA SER A 2 18.81 -23.58 1.55
C SER A 2 18.56 -22.68 2.04
N GLN A 3 19.06 -22.19 2.31
CA GLN A 3 18.60 -21.00 2.61
C GLN A 3 17.29 -20.77 2.28
N ALA A 4 16.93 -21.48 1.78
CA ALA A 4 15.66 -21.41 1.23
C ALA A 4 14.55 -21.05 2.18
N PRO A 5 14.52 -21.51 3.43
CA PRO A 5 13.37 -21.22 4.29
C PRO A 5 13.13 -19.75 4.51
N ALA A 6 14.15 -19.01 4.87
CA ALA A 6 13.98 -17.59 5.14
C ALA A 6 13.58 -16.84 3.90
N GLN A 7 14.15 -17.20 2.77
CA GLN A 7 13.85 -16.52 1.53
C GLN A 7 12.45 -16.82 1.05
N THR A 8 12.04 -18.09 1.17
CA THR A 8 10.72 -18.46 0.72
C THR A 8 9.62 -17.93 1.60
N ASP A 9 9.91 -17.70 2.89
CA ASP A 9 8.92 -17.17 3.80
C ASP A 9 8.48 -15.78 3.38
N ASP A 10 9.41 -14.96 2.91
CA ASP A 10 9.08 -13.61 2.50
C ASP A 10 8.64 -13.55 1.05
N GLY A 11 9.29 -14.35 0.19
CA GLY A 11 8.93 -14.40 -1.22
C GLY A 11 8.79 -13.02 -1.84
N TRP A 12 7.71 -12.86 -2.63
CA TRP A 12 7.44 -11.58 -3.27
C TRP A 12 7.12 -10.49 -2.25
N SER A 13 6.55 -10.86 -1.11
CA SER A 13 6.19 -9.88 -0.07
C SER A 13 7.42 -9.17 0.46
N GLY A 14 8.50 -9.90 0.68
CA GLY A 14 9.74 -9.30 1.15
C GLY A 14 10.35 -8.36 0.12
N GLN A 15 10.27 -8.73 -1.14
CA GLN A 15 10.79 -7.88 -2.23
C GLN A 15 9.99 -6.60 -2.33
N VAL A 16 8.66 -6.70 -2.29
CA VAL A 16 7.79 -5.52 -2.37
C VAL A 16 8.00 -4.63 -1.16
N PHE A 17 8.13 -5.21 0.03
CA PHE A 17 8.38 -4.43 1.24
C PHE A 17 9.68 -3.64 1.12
N GLY A 18 10.73 -4.26 0.59
CA GLY A 18 11.99 -3.57 0.35
C GLY A 18 11.83 -2.37 -0.59
N LEU A 19 11.05 -2.55 -1.64
CA LEU A 19 10.78 -1.47 -2.60
C LEU A 19 9.96 -0.35 -1.95
N ILE A 20 9.03 -0.68 -1.08
CA ILE A 20 8.25 0.31 -0.34
C ILE A 20 9.18 1.18 0.49
N LYS A 21 10.10 0.57 1.21
CA LYS A 21 11.06 1.30 2.03
C LYS A 21 11.98 2.16 1.17
N ASP A 22 12.49 1.59 0.08
CA ASP A 22 13.40 2.32 -0.81
C ASP A 22 12.72 3.51 -1.47
N ALA A 23 11.43 3.40 -1.76
CA ALA A 23 10.68 4.48 -2.39
C ALA A 23 10.28 5.57 -1.39
N GLY A 24 10.53 5.37 -0.12
CA GLY A 24 10.16 6.37 0.89
C GLY A 24 8.67 6.39 1.21
N ILE A 25 7.97 5.29 0.96
CA ILE A 25 6.55 5.18 1.28
C ILE A 25 6.42 4.94 2.78
N SER A 26 5.71 5.84 3.46
CA SER A 26 5.55 5.77 4.91
C SER A 26 4.10 5.57 5.34
N LEU A 27 3.17 5.52 4.40
CA LEU A 27 1.76 5.33 4.70
C LEU A 27 1.21 4.25 3.76
N VAL A 28 0.66 3.20 4.33
CA VAL A 28 0.04 2.11 3.58
C VAL A 28 -1.41 2.02 4.01
N THR A 29 -2.33 2.11 3.06
CA THR A 29 -3.75 1.95 3.34
C THR A 29 -4.23 0.67 2.67
N THR A 30 -5.21 0.01 3.27
CA THR A 30 -5.65 -1.27 2.76
C THR A 30 -7.08 -1.59 3.17
N VAL A 31 -7.79 -2.23 2.25
CA VAL A 31 -8.94 -3.05 2.60
C VAL A 31 -8.37 -4.46 2.73
N PRO A 32 -8.39 -5.07 3.91
CA PRO A 32 -7.67 -6.31 4.15
C PRO A 32 -8.06 -7.43 3.20
N ASP A 33 -7.08 -8.17 2.74
CA ASP A 33 -7.25 -9.31 1.87
C ASP A 33 -6.21 -10.36 2.25
N ALA A 34 -6.63 -11.62 2.29
CA ALA A 34 -5.76 -12.71 2.75
C ALA A 34 -4.46 -12.80 1.95
N GLY A 35 -4.51 -12.49 0.66
CA GLY A 35 -3.32 -12.53 -0.18
C GLY A 35 -2.28 -11.50 0.16
N LEU A 36 -2.65 -10.47 0.91
CA LEU A 36 -1.76 -9.36 1.28
C LEU A 36 -1.25 -9.47 2.71
N THR A 37 -1.67 -10.49 3.45
CA THR A 37 -1.41 -10.58 4.90
C THR A 37 0.07 -10.46 5.24
N ARG A 38 0.92 -11.17 4.54
CA ARG A 38 2.34 -11.18 4.86
C ARG A 38 2.96 -9.80 4.65
N LEU A 39 2.65 -9.18 3.51
CA LEU A 39 3.17 -7.84 3.22
C LEU A 39 2.67 -6.83 4.24
N LEU A 40 1.38 -6.88 4.57
CA LEU A 40 0.80 -5.92 5.52
C LEU A 40 1.39 -6.11 6.92
N ASN A 41 1.68 -7.35 7.31
CA ASN A 41 2.32 -7.58 8.60
C ASN A 41 3.73 -7.03 8.64
N MET A 42 4.48 -7.12 7.55
CA MET A 42 5.81 -6.52 7.47
C MET A 42 5.71 -5.01 7.61
N CYS A 43 4.76 -4.40 6.93
CA CYS A 43 4.57 -2.94 7.02
C CYS A 43 4.17 -2.54 8.43
N ALA A 44 3.24 -3.26 9.04
CA ALA A 44 2.76 -2.93 10.38
C ALA A 44 3.85 -3.09 11.43
N GLY A 45 4.82 -3.97 11.20
CA GLY A 45 5.93 -4.18 12.12
C GLY A 45 7.06 -3.17 11.98
N ASP A 46 6.98 -2.27 11.01
CA ASP A 46 8.03 -1.30 10.73
C ASP A 46 7.62 0.07 11.26
N GLU A 47 8.47 0.66 12.12
CA GLU A 47 8.15 1.95 12.74
C GLU A 47 8.07 3.09 11.74
N GLY A 48 8.69 2.93 10.59
CA GLY A 48 8.69 3.95 9.56
C GLY A 48 7.49 3.89 8.63
N VAL A 49 6.59 2.91 8.83
CA VAL A 49 5.43 2.72 7.97
C VAL A 49 4.18 2.65 8.83
N ARG A 50 3.21 3.50 8.51
CA ARG A 50 1.91 3.47 9.18
C ARG A 50 0.93 2.72 8.27
N VAL A 51 0.22 1.75 8.85
CA VAL A 51 -0.79 0.98 8.13
C VAL A 51 -2.16 1.40 8.62
N VAL A 52 -3.03 1.79 7.69
CA VAL A 52 -4.39 2.21 8.00
C VAL A 52 -5.36 1.26 7.30
N THR A 53 -6.24 0.66 8.09
CA THR A 53 -7.27 -0.24 7.56
C THR A 53 -8.49 0.60 7.15
N LEU A 54 -8.97 0.34 5.95
CA LEU A 54 -10.06 1.08 5.34
C LEU A 54 -11.34 0.27 5.38
N SER A 55 -12.48 0.97 5.29
CA SER A 55 -13.79 0.33 5.09
C SER A 55 -14.03 0.05 3.61
N THR A 56 -13.59 0.97 2.74
CA THR A 56 -13.70 0.81 1.30
C THR A 56 -12.46 1.33 0.63
N GLU A 57 -12.23 0.90 -0.61
CA GLU A 57 -11.06 1.32 -1.38
C GLU A 57 -11.09 2.81 -1.69
N GLU A 58 -12.27 3.40 -1.81
CA GLU A 58 -12.41 4.84 -2.08
C GLU A 58 -11.71 5.69 -1.01
N GLU A 59 -11.77 5.27 0.23
CA GLU A 59 -11.10 5.98 1.31
C GLU A 59 -9.61 6.06 1.09
N GLY A 60 -9.04 5.00 0.51
CA GLY A 60 -7.61 4.95 0.21
C GLY A 60 -7.20 5.99 -0.81
N VAL A 61 -8.06 6.25 -1.79
CA VAL A 61 -7.78 7.30 -2.78
C VAL A 61 -7.78 8.67 -2.11
N GLY A 62 -8.77 8.93 -1.25
CA GLY A 62 -8.84 10.20 -0.52
C GLY A 62 -7.65 10.40 0.40
N ILE A 63 -7.24 9.36 1.10
CA ILE A 63 -6.08 9.42 1.99
C ILE A 63 -4.81 9.65 1.18
N GLY A 64 -4.66 8.96 0.03
CA GLY A 64 -3.50 9.15 -0.84
C GLY A 64 -3.40 10.57 -1.37
N TYR A 65 -4.55 11.14 -1.72
CA TYR A 65 -4.64 12.53 -2.16
C TYR A 65 -4.14 13.46 -1.05
N GLY A 66 -4.68 13.31 0.16
CA GLY A 66 -4.28 14.14 1.29
C GLY A 66 -2.83 13.95 1.69
N ALA A 67 -2.34 12.71 1.60
CA ALA A 67 -0.96 12.41 1.90
C ALA A 67 -0.01 13.16 0.96
N TRP A 68 -0.33 13.15 -0.33
CA TRP A 68 0.49 13.87 -1.31
C TRP A 68 0.53 15.36 -0.98
N LEU A 69 -0.63 15.95 -0.69
CA LEU A 69 -0.69 17.36 -0.33
C LEU A 69 0.12 17.67 0.92
N GLY A 70 0.19 16.73 1.85
CA GLY A 70 0.95 16.86 3.09
C GLY A 70 2.41 16.45 2.98
N GLY A 71 2.87 16.04 1.81
CA GLY A 71 4.27 15.68 1.61
C GLY A 71 4.60 14.24 1.99
N THR A 72 3.62 13.38 2.12
CA THR A 72 3.81 11.97 2.49
C THR A 72 3.51 11.07 1.30
N ARG A 73 4.35 10.07 1.08
CA ARG A 73 4.11 9.09 0.04
C ARG A 73 3.27 7.95 0.57
N ALA A 74 2.20 7.62 -0.15
CA ALA A 74 1.25 6.61 0.27
C ALA A 74 1.12 5.50 -0.78
N LEU A 75 0.76 4.31 -0.29
CA LEU A 75 0.48 3.14 -1.11
C LEU A 75 -0.88 2.61 -0.70
N LEU A 76 -1.73 2.32 -1.67
CA LEU A 76 -3.01 1.66 -1.45
C LEU A 76 -2.89 0.20 -1.88
N CYS A 77 -3.13 -0.71 -0.95
CA CYS A 77 -3.14 -2.14 -1.23
C CYS A 77 -4.58 -2.63 -1.25
N LEU A 78 -4.96 -3.28 -2.34
CA LEU A 78 -6.34 -3.75 -2.49
C LEU A 78 -6.39 -5.02 -3.32
N GLN A 79 -7.50 -5.73 -3.19
CA GLN A 79 -7.80 -6.86 -4.03
C GLN A 79 -8.19 -6.35 -5.42
N SER A 80 -7.91 -7.12 -6.46
CA SER A 80 -8.17 -6.67 -7.83
C SER A 80 -9.62 -6.27 -8.06
N SER A 81 -10.57 -6.96 -7.43
CA SER A 81 -11.99 -6.60 -7.57
C SER A 81 -12.31 -5.25 -6.94
N GLY A 82 -11.49 -4.78 -6.01
CA GLY A 82 -11.68 -3.48 -5.39
C GLY A 82 -11.36 -2.31 -6.30
N THR A 83 -10.70 -2.58 -7.42
CA THR A 83 -10.33 -1.54 -8.39
C THR A 83 -11.55 -0.78 -8.88
N GLY A 84 -12.70 -1.46 -9.00
CA GLY A 84 -13.93 -0.79 -9.43
C GLY A 84 -14.36 0.34 -8.52
N ASN A 85 -13.99 0.27 -7.24
CA ASN A 85 -14.38 1.29 -6.27
C ASN A 85 -13.52 2.52 -6.29
N ILE A 86 -12.43 2.54 -7.08
CA ILE A 86 -11.50 3.68 -7.06
C ILE A 86 -11.45 4.44 -8.39
N ILE A 87 -12.15 3.96 -9.41
CA ILE A 87 -12.05 4.53 -10.76
C ILE A 87 -12.34 6.04 -10.75
N ASN A 88 -13.44 6.42 -10.13
CA ASN A 88 -13.83 7.83 -10.09
C ASN A 88 -12.82 8.67 -9.32
N GLY A 89 -12.34 8.15 -8.19
CA GLY A 89 -11.34 8.83 -7.39
C GLY A 89 -10.02 9.01 -8.12
N LEU A 90 -9.63 8.01 -8.92
CA LEU A 90 -8.41 8.12 -9.71
C LEU A 90 -8.50 9.22 -10.77
N ALA A 91 -9.69 9.44 -11.31
CA ALA A 91 -9.88 10.53 -12.25
C ALA A 91 -9.62 11.89 -11.58
N LEU A 92 -10.09 12.05 -10.36
CA LEU A 92 -9.86 13.28 -9.60
C LEU A 92 -8.38 13.44 -9.24
N GLN A 93 -7.75 12.36 -8.83
CA GLN A 93 -6.34 12.34 -8.50
C GLN A 93 -5.49 12.73 -9.72
N ALA A 94 -5.82 12.21 -10.89
CA ALA A 94 -5.11 12.55 -12.11
C ALA A 94 -5.29 14.03 -12.47
N TYR A 95 -6.52 14.54 -12.29
CA TYR A 95 -6.81 15.94 -12.61
C TYR A 95 -6.01 16.89 -11.73
N HIS A 96 -5.86 16.57 -10.46
CA HIS A 96 -5.13 17.42 -9.51
C HIS A 96 -3.64 17.11 -9.43
N GLU A 97 -3.18 16.10 -10.18
CA GLU A 97 -1.77 15.71 -10.21
C GLU A 97 -1.25 15.39 -8.81
N THR A 98 -1.98 14.58 -8.08
CA THR A 98 -1.64 14.18 -6.71
C THR A 98 -1.35 12.68 -6.68
N PRO A 99 -0.18 12.24 -7.16
CA PRO A 99 0.10 10.82 -7.33
C PRO A 99 0.25 10.07 -6.01
N PHE A 100 -0.16 8.82 -6.04
CA PHE A 100 0.15 7.85 -5.00
C PHE A 100 0.22 6.50 -5.67
N LEU A 101 0.69 5.49 -4.97
CA LEU A 101 0.87 4.17 -5.53
C LEU A 101 -0.20 3.19 -5.08
#